data_6ab3f2e366bc6c99b33f9062cde7243b
#
_entry.id   6ab3f2e366bc6c99b33f9062cde7243b
#
_cell.length_a   1.000
_cell.length_b   1.000
_cell.length_c   1.000
_cell.angle_alpha   90.00
_cell.angle_beta   90.00
_cell.angle_gamma   90.00
#
_symmetry.space_group_name_H-M   'P 1'
#
loop_
_entity.id
_entity.type
_entity.pdbx_description
1 polymer ?
#
loop_
_entity_poly.entity_id
_entity_poly.type
_entity_poly.pdbx_seq_one_letter_code
_entity_poly.pdbx_strand_id
1 'polypeptide(L)'
;MLKEHELRRIERVIFSEMGPPSKPGVINKKWIGKNAGAILAEIGVQVGSDVRIAIAEVPIEHNLVWTEQMLPVLPIVRVSDIERAIDLAVRSEHGFRHTASIHSTNVDAITRMARAMNCSIFVANGPHYAGLGEGGEGFASFSIASPTGDGLTRPRTFSRERRITVVGALRIV
;
A
#
# COMPACT_ATOMS: atom_id res chain seq x y z
N MET A 1 9.64 -10.48 -14.63
CA MET A 1 9.12 -9.22 -15.19
C MET A 1 8.25 -9.56 -16.39
N LEU A 2 7.07 -8.96 -16.48
CA LEU A 2 6.13 -9.19 -17.59
C LEU A 2 6.65 -8.54 -18.86
N LYS A 3 6.44 -9.22 -19.98
CA LYS A 3 6.62 -8.63 -21.31
C LYS A 3 5.37 -7.82 -21.68
N GLU A 4 5.48 -6.93 -22.63
CA GLU A 4 4.37 -6.04 -23.04
C GLU A 4 3.09 -6.81 -23.45
N HIS A 5 3.24 -7.89 -24.20
CA HIS A 5 2.08 -8.69 -24.60
C HIS A 5 1.44 -9.47 -23.44
N GLU A 6 2.24 -9.87 -22.43
CA GLU A 6 1.75 -10.50 -21.20
C GLU A 6 1.02 -9.49 -20.34
N LEU A 7 1.57 -8.26 -20.24
CA LEU A 7 0.93 -7.16 -19.54
C LEU A 7 -0.46 -6.88 -20.10
N ARG A 8 -0.58 -6.71 -21.43
CA ARG A 8 -1.90 -6.50 -22.09
C ARG A 8 -2.89 -7.63 -21.85
N ARG A 9 -2.42 -8.87 -21.68
CA ARG A 9 -3.28 -10.01 -21.34
C ARG A 9 -3.70 -9.97 -19.87
N ILE A 10 -2.77 -9.68 -18.96
CA ILE A 10 -3.07 -9.55 -17.51
C ILE A 10 -4.08 -8.43 -17.28
N GLU A 11 -3.95 -7.28 -17.91
CA GLU A 11 -4.91 -6.18 -17.79
C GLU A 11 -6.35 -6.63 -18.04
N ARG A 12 -6.58 -7.43 -19.09
CA ARG A 12 -7.91 -7.98 -19.42
C ARG A 12 -8.44 -8.97 -18.39
N VAL A 13 -7.55 -9.56 -17.59
CA VAL A 13 -7.89 -10.49 -16.51
C VAL A 13 -8.22 -9.74 -15.23
N ILE A 14 -7.38 -8.77 -14.85
CA ILE A 14 -7.45 -8.11 -13.54
C ILE A 14 -8.35 -6.89 -13.52
N PHE A 15 -8.60 -6.23 -14.66
CA PHE A 15 -9.56 -5.14 -14.76
C PHE A 15 -10.90 -5.65 -15.29
N SER A 16 -12.00 -5.26 -14.68
CA SER A 16 -13.34 -5.38 -15.25
C SER A 16 -13.65 -4.21 -16.18
N GLU A 17 -13.03 -3.05 -15.93
CA GLU A 17 -13.14 -1.85 -16.74
C GLU A 17 -11.82 -1.07 -16.66
N MET A 18 -11.25 -0.74 -17.82
CA MET A 18 -10.07 0.13 -17.91
C MET A 18 -10.49 1.58 -17.78
N GLY A 19 -9.79 2.32 -16.95
CA GLY A 19 -9.97 3.77 -16.87
C GLY A 19 -9.33 4.52 -18.03
N PRO A 20 -9.64 5.80 -18.22
CA PRO A 20 -8.88 6.65 -19.14
C PRO A 20 -7.43 6.84 -18.62
N PRO A 21 -6.50 7.28 -19.47
CA PRO A 21 -5.11 7.54 -19.07
C PRO A 21 -5.01 8.39 -17.79
N SER A 22 -4.11 8.05 -16.91
CA SER A 22 -3.89 8.74 -15.61
C SER A 22 -5.10 8.74 -14.67
N LYS A 23 -6.00 7.79 -14.83
CA LYS A 23 -7.18 7.59 -13.97
C LYS A 23 -7.27 6.13 -13.52
N PRO A 24 -7.92 5.87 -12.38
CA PRO A 24 -8.15 4.50 -11.94
C PRO A 24 -9.11 3.77 -12.88
N GLY A 25 -8.86 2.47 -13.03
CA GLY A 25 -9.82 1.51 -13.57
C GLY A 25 -10.59 0.79 -12.47
N VAL A 26 -11.41 -0.16 -12.83
CA VAL A 26 -12.18 -1.01 -11.92
C VAL A 26 -11.54 -2.40 -11.87
N ILE A 27 -11.06 -2.80 -10.70
CA ILE A 27 -10.47 -4.13 -10.50
C ILE A 27 -11.56 -5.21 -10.51
N ASN A 28 -11.29 -6.29 -11.21
CA ASN A 28 -12.08 -7.50 -11.15
C ASN A 28 -11.92 -8.17 -9.77
N LYS A 29 -12.96 -8.09 -8.96
CA LYS A 29 -12.96 -8.57 -7.57
C LYS A 29 -12.59 -10.04 -7.40
N LYS A 30 -12.77 -10.86 -8.46
CA LYS A 30 -12.37 -12.28 -8.48
C LYS A 30 -10.89 -12.47 -8.14
N TRP A 31 -10.04 -11.49 -8.46
CA TRP A 31 -8.59 -11.61 -8.35
C TRP A 31 -8.01 -10.97 -7.09
N ILE A 32 -8.80 -10.24 -6.32
CA ILE A 32 -8.35 -9.66 -5.05
C ILE A 32 -7.91 -10.79 -4.10
N GLY A 33 -6.69 -10.65 -3.54
CA GLY A 33 -6.11 -11.62 -2.62
C GLY A 33 -5.63 -12.93 -3.25
N LYS A 34 -5.65 -13.09 -4.58
CA LYS A 34 -5.12 -14.28 -5.26
C LYS A 34 -3.60 -14.21 -5.41
N ASN A 35 -2.96 -15.36 -5.43
CA ASN A 35 -1.52 -15.47 -5.65
C ASN A 35 -1.14 -15.11 -7.11
N ALA A 36 0.09 -14.62 -7.30
CA ALA A 36 0.61 -14.25 -8.62
C ALA A 36 0.51 -15.41 -9.64
N GLY A 37 0.84 -16.63 -9.22
CA GLY A 37 0.75 -17.80 -10.07
C GLY A 37 -0.65 -18.07 -10.62
N ALA A 38 -1.71 -17.83 -9.82
CA ALA A 38 -3.09 -18.01 -10.27
C ALA A 38 -3.46 -16.98 -11.36
N ILE A 39 -3.03 -15.72 -11.20
CA ILE A 39 -3.27 -14.67 -12.18
C ILE A 39 -2.48 -14.92 -13.47
N LEU A 40 -1.21 -15.33 -13.34
CA LEU A 40 -0.34 -15.64 -14.47
C LEU A 40 -0.82 -16.86 -15.28
N ALA A 41 -1.38 -17.86 -14.62
CA ALA A 41 -1.94 -19.05 -15.27
C ALA A 41 -3.10 -18.68 -16.23
N GLU A 42 -3.91 -17.68 -15.94
CA GLU A 42 -5.00 -17.21 -16.82
C GLU A 42 -4.49 -16.69 -18.17
N ILE A 43 -3.25 -16.24 -18.20
CA ILE A 43 -2.60 -15.81 -19.45
C ILE A 43 -1.69 -16.88 -20.06
N GLY A 44 -1.71 -18.11 -19.51
CA GLY A 44 -0.91 -19.23 -19.99
C GLY A 44 0.54 -19.21 -19.54
N VAL A 45 0.89 -18.40 -18.54
CA VAL A 45 2.24 -18.35 -17.94
C VAL A 45 2.26 -19.17 -16.65
N GLN A 46 2.95 -20.30 -16.70
CA GLN A 46 3.14 -21.17 -15.55
C GLN A 46 4.40 -20.78 -14.78
N VAL A 47 4.26 -20.61 -13.48
CA VAL A 47 5.37 -20.26 -12.57
C VAL A 47 5.32 -21.12 -11.31
N GLY A 48 6.47 -21.26 -10.64
CA GLY A 48 6.55 -21.93 -9.34
C GLY A 48 5.86 -21.11 -8.21
N SER A 49 5.65 -21.78 -7.09
CA SER A 49 5.04 -21.18 -5.89
C SER A 49 5.93 -20.13 -5.20
N ASP A 50 7.20 -20.10 -5.57
CA ASP A 50 8.19 -19.08 -5.15
C ASP A 50 7.95 -17.72 -5.79
N VAL A 51 7.27 -17.65 -6.94
CA VAL A 51 6.90 -16.40 -7.60
C VAL A 51 5.73 -15.74 -6.87
N ARG A 52 6.04 -14.72 -6.07
CA ARG A 52 5.06 -14.04 -5.21
C ARG A 52 4.42 -12.81 -5.84
N ILE A 53 5.06 -12.22 -6.84
CA ILE A 53 4.62 -10.98 -7.47
C ILE A 53 5.00 -10.95 -8.95
N ALA A 54 4.13 -10.41 -9.78
CA ALA A 54 4.42 -10.04 -11.17
C ALA A 54 4.73 -8.54 -11.23
N ILE A 55 5.79 -8.16 -11.94
CA ILE A 55 6.19 -6.76 -12.09
C ILE A 55 6.20 -6.36 -13.56
N ALA A 56 5.79 -5.14 -13.85
CA ALA A 56 5.81 -4.57 -15.20
C ALA A 56 6.31 -3.12 -15.17
N GLU A 57 7.22 -2.78 -16.08
CA GLU A 57 7.56 -1.38 -16.32
C GLU A 57 6.50 -0.76 -17.24
N VAL A 58 5.93 0.36 -16.81
CA VAL A 58 4.79 1.00 -17.48
C VAL A 58 4.98 2.53 -17.53
N PRO A 59 4.34 3.20 -18.49
CA PRO A 59 4.30 4.67 -18.49
C PRO A 59 3.44 5.19 -17.33
N ILE A 60 3.67 6.45 -16.97
CA ILE A 60 2.99 7.12 -15.83
C ILE A 60 1.46 7.16 -15.99
N GLU A 61 0.98 7.18 -17.24
CA GLU A 61 -0.45 7.25 -17.58
C GLU A 61 -1.18 5.91 -17.43
N HIS A 62 -0.44 4.82 -17.19
CA HIS A 62 -0.98 3.47 -17.15
C HIS A 62 -1.93 3.26 -15.96
N ASN A 63 -3.08 2.63 -16.19
CA ASN A 63 -4.11 2.46 -15.14
C ASN A 63 -3.61 1.75 -13.88
N LEU A 64 -2.67 0.80 -13.99
CA LEU A 64 -2.08 0.14 -12.82
C LEU A 64 -1.41 1.12 -11.85
N VAL A 65 -0.91 2.25 -12.33
CA VAL A 65 -0.29 3.28 -11.48
C VAL A 65 -1.33 4.01 -10.64
N TRP A 66 -2.53 4.16 -11.17
CA TRP A 66 -3.60 4.97 -10.58
C TRP A 66 -4.71 4.15 -9.90
N THR A 67 -4.60 2.82 -9.94
CA THR A 67 -5.63 1.94 -9.37
C THR A 67 -5.11 1.23 -8.14
N GLU A 68 -5.83 1.31 -7.02
CA GLU A 68 -5.62 0.42 -5.90
C GLU A 68 -6.02 -1.00 -6.28
N GLN A 69 -5.11 -1.96 -6.17
CA GLN A 69 -5.27 -3.26 -6.82
C GLN A 69 -5.54 -4.41 -5.85
N MET A 70 -4.95 -4.42 -4.66
CA MET A 70 -5.03 -5.51 -3.68
C MET A 70 -4.71 -6.89 -4.27
N LEU A 71 -3.80 -6.93 -5.27
CA LEU A 71 -3.35 -8.13 -5.96
C LEU A 71 -1.87 -8.02 -6.35
N PRO A 72 -1.15 -9.16 -6.55
CA PRO A 72 0.30 -9.16 -6.69
C PRO A 72 0.76 -8.84 -8.13
N VAL A 73 0.33 -7.72 -8.67
CA VAL A 73 0.82 -7.16 -9.94
C VAL A 73 1.29 -5.74 -9.68
N LEU A 74 2.60 -5.51 -9.75
CA LEU A 74 3.22 -4.24 -9.37
C LEU A 74 3.70 -3.47 -10.60
N PRO A 75 3.16 -2.26 -10.86
CA PRO A 75 3.70 -1.38 -11.88
C PRO A 75 5.00 -0.72 -11.39
N ILE A 76 5.95 -0.56 -12.28
CA ILE A 76 7.17 0.21 -12.08
C ILE A 76 7.17 1.37 -13.06
N VAL A 77 7.33 2.58 -12.56
CA VAL A 77 7.44 3.80 -13.37
C VAL A 77 8.83 4.40 -13.19
N ARG A 78 9.53 4.71 -14.28
CA ARG A 78 10.79 5.47 -14.23
C ARG A 78 10.49 6.95 -14.24
N VAL A 79 11.19 7.66 -13.39
CA VAL A 79 11.13 9.12 -13.30
C VAL A 79 12.52 9.71 -13.33
N SER A 80 12.63 11.01 -13.64
CA SER A 80 13.92 11.69 -13.82
C SER A 80 14.68 11.90 -12.52
N ASP A 81 13.97 12.12 -11.44
CA ASP A 81 14.54 12.55 -10.17
C ASP A 81 13.62 12.24 -8.98
N ILE A 82 14.14 12.50 -7.78
CA ILE A 82 13.43 12.21 -6.53
C ILE A 82 12.22 13.12 -6.32
N GLU A 83 12.26 14.36 -6.75
CA GLU A 83 11.14 15.30 -6.59
C GLU A 83 9.94 14.82 -7.43
N ARG A 84 10.22 14.38 -8.66
CA ARG A 84 9.22 13.79 -9.53
C ARG A 84 8.67 12.48 -8.97
N ALA A 85 9.53 11.65 -8.35
CA ALA A 85 9.10 10.42 -7.69
C ALA A 85 8.13 10.70 -6.54
N ILE A 86 8.45 11.68 -5.68
CA ILE A 86 7.61 12.07 -4.54
C ILE A 86 6.27 12.64 -5.03
N ASP A 87 6.29 13.57 -6.00
CA ASP A 87 5.06 14.14 -6.58
C ASP A 87 4.15 13.05 -7.13
N LEU A 88 4.71 12.13 -7.90
CA LEU A 88 3.93 11.03 -8.46
C LEU A 88 3.37 10.10 -7.39
N ALA A 89 4.16 9.74 -6.38
CA ALA A 89 3.72 8.88 -5.27
C ALA A 89 2.53 9.51 -4.53
N VAL A 90 2.61 10.80 -4.20
CA VAL A 90 1.52 11.53 -3.53
C VAL A 90 0.25 11.56 -4.38
N ARG A 91 0.37 11.78 -5.68
CA ARG A 91 -0.78 11.88 -6.59
C ARG A 91 -1.43 10.52 -6.83
N SER A 92 -0.64 9.46 -7.01
CA SER A 92 -1.14 8.11 -7.28
C SER A 92 -1.72 7.43 -6.04
N GLU A 93 -1.41 7.95 -4.85
CA GLU A 93 -1.92 7.44 -3.57
C GLU A 93 -3.35 7.93 -3.27
N HIS A 94 -3.87 8.91 -4.00
CA HIS A 94 -5.24 9.44 -3.95
C HIS A 94 -5.70 9.99 -2.60
N GLY A 95 -4.81 10.23 -1.66
CA GLY A 95 -5.15 10.76 -0.33
C GLY A 95 -5.67 9.70 0.66
N PHE A 96 -5.49 8.41 0.37
CA PHE A 96 -5.81 7.33 1.30
C PHE A 96 -4.91 7.34 2.54
N ARG A 97 -3.65 7.78 2.39
CA ARG A 97 -2.67 7.95 3.46
C ARG A 97 -2.46 6.71 4.33
N HIS A 98 -2.50 5.55 3.69
CA HIS A 98 -2.37 4.28 4.38
C HIS A 98 -0.90 3.93 4.62
N THR A 99 -0.15 3.66 3.57
CA THR A 99 1.22 3.16 3.67
C THR A 99 2.07 3.63 2.50
N ALA A 100 3.31 4.03 2.81
CA ALA A 100 4.33 4.32 1.81
C ALA A 100 5.70 3.83 2.26
N SER A 101 6.61 3.63 1.31
CA SER A 101 8.01 3.32 1.60
C SER A 101 8.97 4.01 0.65
N ILE A 102 10.21 4.19 1.13
CA ILE A 102 11.32 4.68 0.34
C ILE A 102 12.56 3.83 0.59
N HIS A 103 13.32 3.54 -0.44
CA HIS A 103 14.66 2.96 -0.33
C HIS A 103 15.68 4.01 -0.76
N SER A 104 16.40 4.56 0.20
CA SER A 104 17.37 5.62 -0.05
C SER A 104 18.37 5.74 1.11
N THR A 105 19.57 6.20 0.81
CA THR A 105 20.57 6.62 1.80
C THR A 105 20.55 8.15 2.04
N ASN A 106 19.76 8.88 1.24
CA ASN A 106 19.62 10.34 1.38
C ASN A 106 18.52 10.65 2.42
N VAL A 107 18.93 11.07 3.61
CA VAL A 107 18.04 11.39 4.74
C VAL A 107 17.09 12.55 4.41
N ASP A 108 17.50 13.52 3.63
CA ASP A 108 16.66 14.64 3.21
C ASP A 108 15.54 14.17 2.29
N ALA A 109 15.84 13.25 1.35
CA ALA A 109 14.84 12.64 0.48
C ALA A 109 13.82 11.82 1.29
N ILE A 110 14.31 11.02 2.25
CA ILE A 110 13.44 10.25 3.17
C ILE A 110 12.51 11.19 3.93
N THR A 111 13.06 12.26 4.52
CA THR A 111 12.30 13.25 5.29
C THR A 111 11.24 13.96 4.44
N ARG A 112 11.61 14.40 3.22
CA ARG A 112 10.65 15.07 2.32
C ARG A 112 9.52 14.13 1.91
N MET A 113 9.83 12.89 1.54
CA MET A 113 8.82 11.92 1.16
C MET A 113 7.89 11.58 2.32
N ALA A 114 8.43 11.34 3.53
CA ALA A 114 7.63 11.05 4.72
C ALA A 114 6.62 12.17 5.02
N ARG A 115 7.06 13.43 4.94
CA ARG A 115 6.19 14.60 5.14
C ARG A 115 5.15 14.73 4.04
N ALA A 116 5.53 14.52 2.77
CA ALA A 116 4.63 14.68 1.63
C ALA A 116 3.54 13.59 1.63
N MET A 117 3.91 12.33 1.87
CA MET A 117 2.98 11.21 1.92
C MET A 117 2.02 11.30 3.11
N ASN A 118 2.50 11.77 4.26
CA ASN A 118 1.70 11.94 5.48
C ASN A 118 0.78 10.74 5.77
N CYS A 119 1.32 9.53 5.64
CA CYS A 119 0.58 8.27 5.81
C CYS A 119 0.77 7.67 7.21
N SER A 120 -0.11 6.75 7.58
CA SER A 120 -0.08 6.09 8.89
C SER A 120 1.14 5.18 9.08
N ILE A 121 1.60 4.55 7.99
CA ILE A 121 2.81 3.74 7.98
C ILE A 121 3.77 4.30 6.92
N PHE A 122 4.95 4.71 7.37
CA PHE A 122 6.03 5.10 6.46
C PHE A 122 7.29 4.30 6.81
N VAL A 123 7.81 3.56 5.84
CA VAL A 123 8.97 2.70 6.04
C VAL A 123 10.14 3.17 5.17
N ALA A 124 11.30 3.37 5.78
CA ALA A 124 12.54 3.61 5.06
C ALA A 124 13.39 2.34 5.03
N ASN A 125 13.87 1.95 3.86
CA ASN A 125 14.81 0.86 3.63
C ASN A 125 14.34 -0.53 4.14
N GLY A 126 13.02 -0.74 4.13
CA GLY A 126 12.42 -1.99 4.54
C GLY A 126 11.08 -2.27 3.84
N PRO A 127 10.52 -3.45 4.01
CA PRO A 127 9.19 -3.78 3.51
C PRO A 127 8.10 -3.12 4.35
N HIS A 128 6.92 -2.92 3.80
CA HIS A 128 5.80 -2.24 4.48
C HIS A 128 5.42 -2.89 5.82
N TYR A 129 5.51 -4.21 5.94
CA TYR A 129 5.19 -4.90 7.19
C TYR A 129 6.20 -4.65 8.34
N ALA A 130 7.36 -4.05 8.04
CA ALA A 130 8.24 -3.57 9.11
C ALA A 130 7.56 -2.52 10.00
N GLY A 131 6.67 -1.70 9.44
CA GLY A 131 5.83 -0.77 10.18
C GLY A 131 4.74 -1.43 11.02
N LEU A 132 4.52 -2.74 10.86
CA LEU A 132 3.65 -3.57 11.69
C LEU A 132 4.41 -4.38 12.75
N GLY A 133 5.71 -4.11 12.91
CA GLY A 133 6.56 -4.73 13.92
C GLY A 133 7.37 -5.94 13.49
N GLU A 134 7.28 -6.37 12.23
CA GLU A 134 8.09 -7.47 11.70
C GLU A 134 9.38 -6.92 11.08
N GLY A 135 10.50 -7.10 11.78
CA GLY A 135 11.80 -6.58 11.37
C GLY A 135 11.97 -5.06 11.54
N GLY A 136 11.06 -4.40 12.27
CA GLY A 136 11.08 -2.97 12.56
C GLY A 136 10.22 -2.62 13.77
N GLU A 137 10.14 -1.34 14.10
CA GLU A 137 9.22 -0.85 15.13
C GLU A 137 7.81 -0.66 14.55
N GLY A 138 6.81 -1.11 15.28
CA GLY A 138 5.41 -0.95 14.91
C GLY A 138 4.48 -1.76 15.79
N PHE A 139 3.18 -1.69 15.48
CA PHE A 139 2.18 -2.48 16.16
C PHE A 139 1.62 -3.54 15.20
N ALA A 140 1.51 -4.78 15.66
CA ALA A 140 0.85 -5.86 14.93
C ALA A 140 -0.66 -5.57 14.85
N SER A 141 -1.05 -4.64 13.99
CA SER A 141 -2.44 -4.25 13.75
C SER A 141 -2.68 -4.10 12.27
N PHE A 142 -3.78 -4.70 11.79
CA PHE A 142 -4.24 -4.56 10.40
C PHE A 142 -5.38 -3.53 10.26
N SER A 143 -5.83 -2.94 11.36
CA SER A 143 -6.83 -1.86 11.34
C SER A 143 -6.12 -0.52 11.38
N ILE A 144 -6.13 0.18 10.26
CA ILE A 144 -5.48 1.48 10.08
C ILE A 144 -6.55 2.49 9.74
N ALA A 145 -6.72 3.49 10.61
CA ALA A 145 -7.67 4.57 10.41
C ALA A 145 -6.94 5.77 9.80
N SER A 146 -6.97 5.90 8.49
CA SER A 146 -6.39 7.00 7.74
C SER A 146 -7.45 7.68 6.87
N PRO A 147 -7.41 9.02 6.77
CA PRO A 147 -6.49 9.99 7.36
C PRO A 147 -6.88 10.51 8.75
N THR A 148 -7.54 9.71 9.57
CA THR A 148 -7.92 10.09 10.93
C THR A 148 -6.73 10.15 11.88
N GLY A 149 -6.90 10.69 13.09
CA GLY A 149 -5.84 10.76 14.09
C GLY A 149 -5.50 9.41 14.75
N ASP A 150 -6.27 8.35 14.49
CA ASP A 150 -6.08 7.07 15.16
C ASP A 150 -4.94 6.23 14.58
N GLY A 151 -4.64 6.39 13.28
CA GLY A 151 -3.56 5.67 12.60
C GLY A 151 -3.63 4.16 12.81
N LEU A 152 -2.54 3.58 13.35
CA LEU A 152 -2.47 2.18 13.72
C LEU A 152 -3.28 1.91 15.00
N THR A 153 -4.29 1.07 14.91
CA THR A 153 -5.12 0.70 16.06
C THR A 153 -4.53 -0.48 16.85
N ARG A 154 -4.82 -0.51 18.14
CA ARG A 154 -4.46 -1.58 19.07
C ARG A 154 -5.61 -1.81 20.06
N PRO A 155 -5.63 -2.88 20.85
CA PRO A 155 -6.73 -3.14 21.79
C PRO A 155 -7.13 -1.95 22.65
N ARG A 156 -6.17 -1.15 23.09
CA ARG A 156 -6.43 0.06 23.88
C ARG A 156 -7.23 1.12 23.10
N THR A 157 -7.08 1.19 21.77
CA THR A 157 -7.82 2.14 20.92
C THR A 157 -9.34 1.88 20.96
N PHE A 158 -9.76 0.62 21.19
CA PHE A 158 -11.16 0.22 21.29
C PHE A 158 -11.72 0.30 22.71
N SER A 159 -10.94 0.80 23.67
CA SER A 159 -11.35 1.04 25.04
C SER A 159 -11.49 2.54 25.31
N ARG A 160 -12.22 2.88 26.34
CA ARG A 160 -12.31 4.28 26.81
C ARG A 160 -11.72 4.42 28.20
N GLU A 161 -11.08 5.54 28.46
CA GLU A 161 -10.71 5.91 29.82
C GLU A 161 -11.97 6.17 30.64
N ARG A 162 -11.99 5.63 31.84
CA ARG A 162 -13.04 5.89 32.82
C ARG A 162 -12.40 6.48 34.06
N ARG A 163 -12.87 7.64 34.46
CA ARG A 163 -12.48 8.26 35.71
C ARG A 163 -13.64 8.15 36.71
N ILE A 164 -13.36 7.59 37.85
CA ILE A 164 -14.29 7.52 38.96
C ILE A 164 -13.74 8.46 40.02
N THR A 165 -14.50 9.49 40.35
CA THR A 165 -14.17 10.43 41.43
C THR A 165 -15.19 10.27 42.51
N VAL A 166 -14.73 10.01 43.72
CA VAL A 166 -15.57 9.90 44.91
C VAL A 166 -15.24 11.04 45.85
N VAL A 167 -16.25 11.81 46.20
CA VAL A 167 -16.16 12.84 47.21
C VAL A 167 -16.73 12.28 48.51
N GLY A 168 -15.98 12.32 49.57
CA GLY A 168 -16.30 11.66 50.84
C GLY A 168 -15.56 10.33 51.01
N ALA A 169 -16.00 9.50 51.93
CA ALA A 169 -15.31 8.24 52.22
C ALA A 169 -15.81 7.09 51.36
N LEU A 170 -14.94 6.58 50.48
CA LEU A 170 -15.14 5.27 49.85
C LEU A 170 -14.39 4.22 50.68
N ARG A 171 -15.15 3.34 51.34
CA ARG A 171 -14.55 2.17 51.98
C ARG A 171 -14.65 1.00 51.00
N ILE A 172 -13.47 0.55 50.53
CA ILE A 172 -13.34 -0.75 49.87
C ILE A 172 -12.96 -1.71 51.02
N VAL A 173 -13.87 -2.58 51.33
CA VAL A 173 -13.69 -3.62 52.33
C VAL A 173 -13.46 -4.93 51.62
#